data_1618ae459d4c048c5bafe4ad36105e66
#
_entry.id   1618ae459d4c048c5bafe4ad36105e66
#
_cell.length_a   1.000
_cell.length_b   1.000
_cell.length_c   1.000
_cell.angle_alpha   90.00
_cell.angle_beta   90.00
_cell.angle_gamma   90.00
#
_symmetry.space_group_name_H-M   'P 1'
#
loop_
_entity.id
_entity.type
_entity.pdbx_description
1 polymer ?
#
loop_
_entity_poly.entity_id
_entity_poly.type
_entity_poly.pdbx_seq_one_letter_code
_entity_poly.pdbx_strand_id
1 'polypeptide(L)'
;MDLQKRKPHRLPNFYYNTPGAYFITICTKDRKNLFWEDVGVSIARPQLTPWGEIADKAISQIPKHYPAISVDHYVIMPNHIHLLLQINTDADGRPMVVPTISVVVQQLKGVITKQIGQSVWQKSFHDHVIRGDADYLKIWEYIDNNPAKWEEDCFYNNYQ
;
A
#
# COMPACT_ATOMS: atom_id res chain seq x y z
N MET A 1 13.20 33.47 -1.96
CA MET A 1 12.22 32.41 -2.28
C MET A 1 12.21 31.43 -1.12
N ASP A 2 11.17 31.49 -0.31
CA ASP A 2 10.96 30.46 0.70
C ASP A 2 10.54 29.17 -0.01
N LEU A 3 11.47 28.21 -0.05
CA LEU A 3 11.14 26.86 -0.44
C LEU A 3 10.14 26.32 0.57
N GLN A 4 8.89 26.13 0.17
CA GLN A 4 7.87 25.50 0.99
C GLN A 4 8.45 24.16 1.49
N LYS A 5 8.78 24.09 2.78
CA LYS A 5 9.17 22.85 3.43
C LYS A 5 8.02 21.87 3.25
N ARG A 6 8.26 20.79 2.49
CA ARG A 6 7.31 19.70 2.39
C ARG A 6 6.97 19.22 3.80
N LYS A 7 5.68 19.15 4.12
CA LYS A 7 5.24 18.57 5.39
C LYS A 7 5.81 17.16 5.51
N PRO A 8 6.41 16.78 6.66
CA PRO A 8 6.91 15.43 6.84
C PRO A 8 5.75 14.44 6.68
N HIS A 9 5.96 13.43 5.84
CA HIS A 9 4.96 12.39 5.57
C HIS A 9 4.69 11.48 6.79
N ARG A 10 5.49 11.60 7.85
CA ARG A 10 5.41 10.76 9.05
C ARG A 10 5.21 11.59 10.29
N LEU A 11 4.47 11.01 11.23
CA LEU A 11 4.26 11.64 12.53
C LEU A 11 5.59 11.75 13.28
N PRO A 12 5.95 12.94 13.80
CA PRO A 12 7.13 13.09 14.63
C PRO A 12 6.95 12.27 15.91
N ASN A 13 8.03 11.62 16.36
CA ASN A 13 8.06 10.82 17.60
C ASN A 13 7.11 9.61 17.64
N PHE A 14 6.65 9.12 16.49
CA PHE A 14 5.88 7.89 16.39
C PHE A 14 6.75 6.71 15.95
N TYR A 15 6.70 5.63 16.71
CA TYR A 15 7.41 4.39 16.39
C TYR A 15 6.55 3.51 15.48
N TYR A 16 6.93 3.43 14.20
CA TYR A 16 6.22 2.67 13.17
C TYR A 16 6.36 1.15 13.27
N ASN A 17 6.73 0.63 14.41
CA ASN A 17 6.65 -0.77 14.81
C ASN A 17 5.72 -0.99 16.01
N THR A 18 4.94 0.02 16.38
CA THR A 18 3.94 -0.08 17.45
C THR A 18 2.76 -0.95 16.97
N PRO A 19 2.25 -1.87 17.79
CA PRO A 19 1.04 -2.63 17.46
C PRO A 19 -0.14 -1.72 17.07
N GLY A 20 -0.90 -2.15 16.09
CA GLY A 20 -2.02 -1.39 15.55
C GLY A 20 -2.11 -1.46 14.03
N ALA A 21 -3.06 -0.75 13.47
CA ALA A 21 -3.34 -0.73 12.05
C ALA A 21 -2.73 0.47 11.34
N TYR A 22 -2.23 0.23 10.13
CA TYR A 22 -1.57 1.22 9.29
C TYR A 22 -2.14 1.16 7.87
N PHE A 23 -2.55 2.29 7.36
CA PHE A 23 -2.96 2.45 5.97
C PHE A 23 -1.79 2.97 5.14
N ILE A 24 -1.38 2.22 4.13
CA ILE A 24 -0.19 2.50 3.31
C ILE A 24 -0.61 2.71 1.86
N THR A 25 -0.04 3.71 1.22
CA THR A 25 -0.18 3.93 -0.23
C THR A 25 1.20 3.97 -0.88
N ILE A 26 1.41 3.09 -1.86
CA ILE A 26 2.65 2.97 -2.62
C ILE A 26 2.35 3.33 -4.06
N CYS A 27 3.03 4.34 -4.60
CA CYS A 27 2.78 4.85 -5.96
C CYS A 27 3.89 4.44 -6.93
N THR A 28 3.50 4.23 -8.19
CA THR A 28 4.45 4.04 -9.28
C THR A 28 5.15 5.35 -9.64
N LYS A 29 6.35 5.24 -10.20
CA LYS A 29 7.12 6.37 -10.70
C LYS A 29 6.35 7.05 -11.84
N ASP A 30 6.27 8.37 -11.77
CA ASP A 30 5.55 9.22 -12.74
C ASP A 30 4.06 8.84 -12.91
N ARG A 31 3.47 8.17 -11.91
CA ARG A 31 2.08 7.69 -11.92
C ARG A 31 1.72 6.85 -13.14
N LYS A 32 2.67 6.06 -13.65
CA LYS A 32 2.42 5.18 -14.78
C LYS A 32 1.45 4.06 -14.42
N ASN A 33 0.49 3.83 -15.30
CA ASN A 33 -0.48 2.73 -15.16
C ASN A 33 0.18 1.41 -15.56
N LEU A 34 0.60 0.63 -14.57
CA LEU A 34 1.42 -0.58 -14.77
C LEU A 34 0.73 -1.88 -14.37
N PHE A 35 -0.33 -1.81 -13.57
CA PHE A 35 -0.85 -2.99 -12.87
C PHE A 35 -2.17 -3.51 -13.41
N TRP A 36 -2.92 -2.72 -14.16
CA TRP A 36 -4.16 -3.18 -14.80
C TRP A 36 -3.97 -3.35 -16.29
N GLU A 37 -4.60 -4.41 -16.83
CA GLU A 37 -4.76 -4.54 -18.27
C GLU A 37 -5.66 -3.43 -18.81
N ASP A 38 -5.33 -2.94 -19.97
CA ASP A 38 -6.13 -1.95 -20.70
C ASP A 38 -7.31 -2.67 -21.38
N VAL A 39 -8.28 -3.06 -20.55
CA VAL A 39 -9.48 -3.72 -21.05
C VAL A 39 -10.61 -2.70 -21.06
N GLY A 40 -11.08 -2.35 -22.25
CA GLY A 40 -12.09 -1.33 -22.47
C GLY A 40 -13.26 -1.37 -21.49
N VAL A 41 -13.83 -0.21 -21.32
CA VAL A 41 -14.93 0.24 -20.47
C VAL A 41 -15.89 -0.87 -20.01
N SER A 42 -16.03 -1.05 -18.71
CA SER A 42 -17.03 -1.89 -18.04
C SER A 42 -16.60 -3.29 -17.61
N ILE A 43 -15.68 -3.36 -16.64
CA ILE A 43 -15.41 -4.65 -16.00
C ILE A 43 -15.63 -4.49 -14.48
N ALA A 44 -16.52 -5.32 -13.93
CA ALA A 44 -16.78 -5.40 -12.50
C ALA A 44 -15.54 -5.84 -11.68
N ARG A 45 -14.52 -6.38 -12.34
CA ARG A 45 -13.20 -6.71 -11.77
C ARG A 45 -12.12 -6.39 -12.78
N PRO A 46 -11.24 -5.43 -12.49
CA PRO A 46 -10.09 -5.15 -13.34
C PRO A 46 -9.15 -6.36 -13.37
N GLN A 47 -8.65 -6.66 -14.56
CA GLN A 47 -7.67 -7.72 -14.75
C GLN A 47 -6.27 -7.16 -14.52
N LEU A 48 -5.48 -7.85 -13.71
CA LEU A 48 -4.09 -7.47 -13.46
C LEU A 48 -3.19 -7.81 -14.64
N THR A 49 -2.23 -6.91 -14.91
CA THR A 49 -1.10 -7.23 -15.77
C THR A 49 -0.19 -8.28 -15.10
N PRO A 50 0.77 -8.92 -15.83
CA PRO A 50 1.79 -9.76 -15.19
C PRO A 50 2.54 -9.05 -14.05
N TRP A 51 2.76 -7.75 -14.13
CA TRP A 51 3.36 -6.96 -13.06
C TRP A 51 2.41 -6.76 -11.88
N GLY A 52 1.13 -6.58 -12.15
CA GLY A 52 0.09 -6.55 -11.11
C GLY A 52 -0.01 -7.87 -10.37
N GLU A 53 0.09 -9.00 -11.07
CA GLU A 53 0.12 -10.33 -10.45
C GLU A 53 1.37 -10.57 -9.60
N ILE A 54 2.53 -10.06 -10.02
CA ILE A 54 3.76 -10.09 -9.21
C ILE A 54 3.53 -9.31 -7.91
N ALA A 55 2.93 -8.14 -7.97
CA ALA A 55 2.60 -7.35 -6.80
C ALA A 55 1.63 -8.08 -5.87
N ASP A 56 0.58 -8.71 -6.41
CA ASP A 56 -0.41 -9.48 -5.65
C ASP A 56 0.24 -10.64 -4.89
N LYS A 57 1.07 -11.41 -5.55
CA LYS A 57 1.82 -12.51 -4.93
C LYS A 57 2.78 -12.01 -3.84
N ALA A 58 3.48 -10.91 -4.08
CA ALA A 58 4.40 -10.33 -3.11
C ALA A 58 3.67 -9.86 -1.85
N ILE A 59 2.51 -9.23 -1.99
CA ILE A 59 1.68 -8.80 -0.86
C ILE A 59 1.23 -10.02 -0.04
N SER A 60 0.80 -11.09 -0.68
CA SER A 60 0.37 -12.32 0.00
C SER A 60 1.47 -13.01 0.79
N GLN A 61 2.75 -12.73 0.50
CA GLN A 61 3.89 -13.28 1.22
C GLN A 61 4.27 -12.47 2.48
N ILE A 62 3.75 -11.27 2.67
CA ILE A 62 4.09 -10.44 3.83
C ILE A 62 3.90 -11.18 5.16
N PRO A 63 2.74 -11.83 5.44
CA PRO A 63 2.56 -12.55 6.72
C PRO A 63 3.48 -13.75 6.90
N LYS A 64 3.99 -14.33 5.81
CA LYS A 64 4.96 -15.44 5.89
C LYS A 64 6.34 -14.95 6.28
N HIS A 65 6.75 -13.78 5.80
CA HIS A 65 8.03 -13.16 6.18
C HIS A 65 7.97 -12.51 7.55
N TYR A 66 6.83 -11.98 7.91
CA TYR A 66 6.59 -11.25 9.17
C TYR A 66 5.36 -11.81 9.88
N PRO A 67 5.50 -12.88 10.69
CA PRO A 67 4.34 -13.53 11.33
C PRO A 67 3.50 -12.62 12.23
N ALA A 68 4.10 -11.54 12.75
CA ALA A 68 3.38 -10.54 13.55
C ALA A 68 2.63 -9.49 12.72
N ILE A 69 2.78 -9.52 11.40
CA ILE A 69 2.12 -8.56 10.50
C ILE A 69 1.09 -9.30 9.65
N SER A 70 -0.16 -8.87 9.75
CA SER A 70 -1.22 -9.32 8.85
C SER A 70 -1.51 -8.27 7.79
N VAL A 71 -1.94 -8.73 6.62
CA VAL A 71 -2.52 -7.89 5.58
C VAL A 71 -4.03 -8.04 5.68
N ASP A 72 -4.67 -7.08 6.33
CA ASP A 72 -6.11 -7.17 6.61
C ASP A 72 -6.93 -6.89 5.36
N HIS A 73 -6.48 -5.95 4.55
CA HIS A 73 -7.11 -5.61 3.29
C HIS A 73 -6.11 -4.91 2.35
N TYR A 74 -6.34 -5.00 1.05
CA TYR A 74 -5.55 -4.27 0.07
C TYR A 74 -6.27 -4.17 -1.27
N VAL A 75 -5.79 -3.27 -2.11
CA VAL A 75 -6.19 -3.16 -3.50
C VAL A 75 -5.01 -2.72 -4.36
N ILE A 76 -4.88 -3.35 -5.53
CA ILE A 76 -3.91 -2.96 -6.55
C ILE A 76 -4.66 -2.14 -7.58
N MET A 77 -4.31 -0.86 -7.66
CA MET A 77 -4.83 0.09 -8.62
C MET A 77 -3.86 0.23 -9.81
N PRO A 78 -4.25 0.85 -10.92
CA PRO A 78 -3.36 0.94 -12.09
C PRO A 78 -1.96 1.49 -11.80
N ASN A 79 -1.85 2.49 -10.93
CA ASN A 79 -0.60 3.21 -10.67
C ASN A 79 -0.25 3.35 -9.18
N HIS A 80 -0.93 2.61 -8.32
CA HIS A 80 -0.65 2.59 -6.88
C HIS A 80 -1.26 1.37 -6.21
N ILE A 81 -0.85 1.12 -4.99
CA ILE A 81 -1.33 0.04 -4.14
C ILE A 81 -1.73 0.63 -2.80
N HIS A 82 -2.90 0.29 -2.32
CA HIS A 82 -3.31 0.54 -0.94
C HIS A 82 -3.22 -0.75 -0.12
N LEU A 83 -2.63 -0.64 1.06
CA LEU A 83 -2.48 -1.75 2.02
C LEU A 83 -3.03 -1.33 3.38
N LEU A 84 -3.84 -2.18 3.97
CA LEU A 84 -4.23 -2.11 5.37
C LEU A 84 -3.47 -3.19 6.12
N LEU A 85 -2.41 -2.80 6.83
CA LEU A 85 -1.54 -3.68 7.57
C LEU A 85 -1.85 -3.59 9.07
N GLN A 86 -1.81 -4.73 9.75
CA GLN A 86 -1.93 -4.81 11.20
C GLN A 86 -0.64 -5.37 11.78
N ILE A 87 -0.04 -4.66 12.72
CA ILE A 87 1.00 -5.20 13.58
C ILE A 87 0.32 -5.79 14.82
N ASN A 88 0.42 -7.10 14.99
CA ASN A 88 -0.23 -7.84 16.05
C ASN A 88 0.67 -7.93 17.29
N THR A 89 0.03 -8.15 18.43
CA THR A 89 0.70 -8.53 19.68
C THR A 89 0.84 -10.06 19.75
N ASP A 90 1.63 -10.55 20.72
CA ASP A 90 1.63 -11.97 21.05
C ASP A 90 0.32 -12.40 21.76
N ALA A 91 0.21 -13.68 22.11
CA ALA A 91 -0.97 -14.23 22.77
C ALA A 91 -1.29 -13.57 24.13
N ASP A 92 -0.29 -12.98 24.79
CA ASP A 92 -0.42 -12.26 26.06
C ASP A 92 -0.64 -10.75 25.89
N GLY A 93 -0.83 -10.28 24.64
CA GLY A 93 -1.03 -8.88 24.33
C GLY A 93 0.25 -8.03 24.37
N ARG A 94 1.44 -8.65 24.33
CA ARG A 94 2.73 -7.96 24.34
C ARG A 94 3.19 -7.62 22.94
N PRO A 95 3.88 -6.47 22.74
CA PRO A 95 4.49 -6.15 21.46
C PRO A 95 5.49 -7.23 21.05
N MET A 96 5.38 -7.68 19.79
CA MET A 96 6.36 -8.57 19.19
C MET A 96 7.51 -7.77 18.58
N VAL A 97 8.69 -8.40 18.46
CA VAL A 97 9.80 -7.79 17.72
C VAL A 97 9.47 -7.83 16.24
N VAL A 98 9.22 -6.67 15.66
CA VAL A 98 8.88 -6.51 14.24
C VAL A 98 9.71 -5.40 13.62
N PRO A 99 10.02 -5.47 12.32
CA PRO A 99 10.59 -4.33 11.62
C PRO A 99 9.58 -3.19 11.54
N THR A 100 10.06 -1.98 11.30
CA THR A 100 9.17 -0.85 11.06
C THR A 100 8.39 -1.03 9.75
N ILE A 101 7.24 -0.38 9.65
CA ILE A 101 6.45 -0.36 8.40
C ILE A 101 7.30 0.09 7.20
N SER A 102 8.23 1.03 7.41
CA SER A 102 9.17 1.44 6.34
C SER A 102 9.99 0.29 5.78
N VAL A 103 10.51 -0.57 6.65
CA VAL A 103 11.30 -1.74 6.25
C VAL A 103 10.43 -2.73 5.49
N VAL A 104 9.22 -2.98 5.96
CA VAL A 104 8.26 -3.88 5.28
C VAL A 104 7.94 -3.36 3.88
N VAL A 105 7.62 -2.09 3.75
CA VAL A 105 7.33 -1.46 2.44
C VAL A 105 8.56 -1.47 1.53
N GLN A 106 9.73 -1.16 2.06
CA GLN A 106 10.98 -1.18 1.28
C GLN A 106 11.29 -2.58 0.75
N GLN A 107 11.10 -3.61 1.58
CA GLN A 107 11.31 -4.99 1.16
C GLN A 107 10.26 -5.45 0.15
N LEU A 108 9.00 -5.08 0.32
CA LEU A 108 7.94 -5.35 -0.66
C LEU A 108 8.28 -4.73 -2.02
N LYS A 109 8.64 -3.46 -2.05
CA LYS A 109 9.09 -2.78 -3.28
C LYS A 109 10.30 -3.46 -3.91
N GLY A 110 11.25 -3.89 -3.10
CA GLY A 110 12.47 -4.57 -3.55
C GLY A 110 12.18 -5.93 -4.19
N VAL A 111 11.32 -6.73 -3.59
CA VAL A 111 10.89 -8.03 -4.13
C VAL A 111 10.20 -7.85 -5.49
N ILE A 112 9.26 -6.92 -5.57
CA ILE A 112 8.55 -6.63 -6.81
C ILE A 112 9.51 -6.12 -7.90
N THR A 113 10.38 -5.16 -7.56
CA THR A 113 11.41 -4.63 -8.48
C THR A 113 12.31 -5.74 -9.03
N LYS A 114 12.74 -6.66 -8.16
CA LYS A 114 13.60 -7.79 -8.56
C LYS A 114 12.89 -8.71 -9.56
N GLN A 115 11.62 -8.98 -9.34
CA GLN A 115 10.86 -9.87 -10.22
C GLN A 115 10.48 -9.21 -11.55
N ILE A 116 10.18 -7.90 -11.53
CA ILE A 116 9.92 -7.11 -12.74
C ILE A 116 11.21 -6.87 -13.55
N GLY A 117 12.35 -6.76 -12.87
CA GLY A 117 13.65 -6.49 -13.47
C GLY A 117 14.01 -5.01 -13.61
N GLN A 118 13.17 -4.11 -13.12
CA GLN A 118 13.42 -2.67 -13.09
C GLN A 118 12.64 -1.99 -11.97
N SER A 119 13.13 -0.85 -11.50
CA SER A 119 12.43 -0.06 -10.50
C SER A 119 11.24 0.68 -11.12
N VAL A 120 10.09 0.52 -10.48
CA VAL A 120 8.81 1.10 -10.94
C VAL A 120 8.20 2.05 -9.92
N TRP A 121 8.87 2.30 -8.81
CA TRP A 121 8.30 2.99 -7.65
C TRP A 121 8.77 4.43 -7.48
N GLN A 122 7.90 5.26 -6.91
CA GLN A 122 8.33 6.51 -6.27
C GLN A 122 9.23 6.20 -5.08
N LYS A 123 10.11 7.14 -4.71
CA LYS A 123 11.10 6.94 -3.65
C LYS A 123 10.50 6.74 -2.26
N SER A 124 9.34 7.31 -1.97
CA SER A 124 8.69 7.19 -0.67
C SER A 124 7.32 6.52 -0.79
N PHE A 125 6.58 6.49 0.30
CA PHE A 125 5.20 6.01 0.36
C PHE A 125 4.42 6.92 1.32
N HIS A 126 3.08 6.86 1.23
CA HIS A 126 2.19 7.55 2.16
C HIS A 126 1.71 6.58 3.21
N ASP A 127 1.61 7.03 4.46
CA ASP A 127 1.10 6.24 5.56
C ASP A 127 0.12 7.05 6.41
N HIS A 128 -0.85 6.35 6.97
CA HIS A 128 -1.80 6.85 7.94
C HIS A 128 -1.92 5.84 9.09
N VAL A 129 -1.62 6.28 10.29
CA VAL A 129 -1.81 5.48 11.51
C VAL A 129 -3.28 5.51 11.86
N ILE A 130 -3.90 4.33 11.88
CA ILE A 130 -5.34 4.20 12.14
C ILE A 130 -5.62 4.38 13.63
N ARG A 131 -6.59 5.22 13.94
CA ARG A 131 -6.99 5.54 15.31
C ARG A 131 -8.46 5.18 15.53
N GLY A 132 -8.69 3.95 16.00
CA GLY A 132 -10.01 3.47 16.35
C GLY A 132 -10.80 2.81 15.22
N ASP A 133 -11.92 2.21 15.59
CA ASP A 133 -12.71 1.36 14.70
C ASP A 133 -13.39 2.14 13.58
N ALA A 134 -13.82 3.36 13.84
CA ALA A 134 -14.47 4.19 12.81
C ALA A 134 -13.49 4.56 11.68
N ASP A 135 -12.25 4.89 12.01
CA ASP A 135 -11.19 5.15 11.04
C ASP A 135 -10.83 3.89 10.24
N TYR A 136 -10.73 2.76 10.94
CA TYR A 136 -10.47 1.45 10.33
C TYR A 136 -11.55 1.08 9.30
N LEU A 137 -12.82 1.17 9.67
CA LEU A 137 -13.94 0.85 8.78
C LEU A 137 -14.01 1.80 7.59
N LYS A 138 -13.77 3.07 7.78
CA LYS A 138 -13.70 4.06 6.70
C LYS A 138 -12.62 3.72 5.67
N ILE A 139 -11.44 3.32 6.14
CA ILE A 139 -10.33 2.90 5.27
C ILE A 139 -10.68 1.59 4.55
N TRP A 140 -11.28 0.63 5.23
CA TRP A 140 -11.74 -0.62 4.64
C TRP A 140 -12.69 -0.38 3.46
N GLU A 141 -13.72 0.44 3.69
CA GLU A 141 -14.68 0.82 2.64
C GLU A 141 -14.03 1.58 1.48
N TYR A 142 -13.06 2.45 1.79
CA TYR A 142 -12.30 3.16 0.77
C TYR A 142 -11.54 2.20 -0.14
N ILE A 143 -10.89 1.18 0.42
CA ILE A 143 -10.18 0.15 -0.35
C ILE A 143 -11.18 -0.65 -1.20
N ASP A 144 -12.30 -1.08 -0.64
CA ASP A 144 -13.32 -1.85 -1.36
C ASP A 144 -13.90 -1.09 -2.55
N ASN A 145 -14.17 0.18 -2.40
CA ASN A 145 -14.81 1.01 -3.42
C ASN A 145 -13.81 1.62 -4.42
N ASN A 146 -12.51 1.52 -4.15
CA ASN A 146 -11.49 2.21 -4.94
C ASN A 146 -11.49 1.78 -6.43
N PRO A 147 -11.57 0.48 -6.79
CA PRO A 147 -11.63 0.08 -8.19
C PRO A 147 -12.82 0.65 -8.96
N ALA A 148 -14.00 0.66 -8.35
CA ALA A 148 -15.22 1.19 -8.98
C ALA A 148 -15.17 2.72 -9.18
N LYS A 149 -14.38 3.40 -8.37
CA LYS A 149 -14.23 4.87 -8.38
C LYS A 149 -12.88 5.32 -8.95
N TRP A 150 -12.24 4.50 -9.76
CA TRP A 150 -10.92 4.81 -10.29
C TRP A 150 -10.86 6.17 -11.00
N GLU A 151 -11.84 6.51 -11.82
CA GLU A 151 -11.89 7.79 -12.53
C GLU A 151 -12.06 9.00 -11.62
N GLU A 152 -12.57 8.80 -10.40
CA GLU A 152 -12.71 9.83 -9.36
C GLU A 152 -11.50 9.88 -8.43
N ASP A 153 -10.56 8.96 -8.55
CA ASP A 153 -9.40 8.84 -7.68
C ASP A 153 -8.42 10.00 -7.91
N CYS A 154 -7.83 10.51 -6.82
CA CYS A 154 -6.82 11.57 -6.89
C CYS A 154 -5.53 11.15 -7.62
N PHE A 155 -5.30 9.84 -7.79
CA PHE A 155 -4.18 9.29 -8.56
C PHE A 155 -4.53 9.03 -10.03
N TYR A 156 -5.80 9.23 -10.42
CA TYR A 156 -6.22 9.04 -11.80
C TYR A 156 -5.49 10.01 -12.72
N ASN A 157 -4.96 9.49 -13.81
CA ASN A 157 -4.39 10.28 -14.89
C ASN A 157 -4.96 9.83 -16.23
N ASN A 158 -5.31 10.78 -17.07
CA ASN A 158 -5.83 10.52 -18.41
C ASN A 158 -4.74 10.17 -19.43
N TYR A 159 -3.50 10.01 -18.99
CA TYR A 159 -2.40 9.66 -19.88
C TYR A 159 -2.36 8.15 -20.07
N GLN A 160 -2.86 7.73 -21.20
CA GLN A 160 -2.65 6.39 -21.73
C GLN A 160 -1.26 6.29 -22.36
#